data_3406dba857595a1487711d41540e920c
#
_entry.id   3406dba857595a1487711d41540e920c
#
_cell.length_a   1.000
_cell.length_b   1.000
_cell.length_c   1.000
_cell.angle_alpha   90.00
_cell.angle_beta   90.00
_cell.angle_gamma   90.00
#
_symmetry.space_group_name_H-M   'P 1'
#
loop_
_entity.id
_entity.type
_entity.pdbx_description
1 polymer ?
#
loop_
_entity_poly.entity_id
_entity_poly.type
_entity_poly.pdbx_seq_one_letter_code
_entity_poly.pdbx_strand_id
1 'polypeptide(L)'
;MSHPRWFGAALLAALAAVASLAIVAASGAAGPPLPKSSNGNPVEVVGTGVPTPTAFAFTGSTVFAGSGPNEETNGPGGLFTVADRKATKVPNTPPIVFGLAWQSDKLYVSTGPSIVALEGWDGTAFSKETVIFASTNKKFAGFNGIAFGPEGRLYAGLSLNPKYDHSQNPYKPSQAVVSMTAAGKGMRVVAEGMRQPFQLNFPKGSKYPYVTVLGQDKGGKAPNDEIVVAKPGQNYGFPTCTWILPKQEKACKGFDEPAIFLPPHSSPMGIGSIGNTLYVSLFSGTGKGPEVVEMSTKGQPRPLLTGFAAPVIALGVNQGSIYVGDLTGSIYKVAAK
;
A
#
# COMPACT_ATOMS: atom_id res chain seq x y z
N MET A 1 -6.57 -30.38 -1.71
CA MET A 1 -5.27 -29.76 -1.91
C MET A 1 -5.18 -28.61 -0.93
N SER A 2 -4.33 -28.74 0.10
CA SER A 2 -4.22 -27.80 1.21
C SER A 2 -3.46 -26.56 0.76
N HIS A 3 -4.11 -25.38 0.73
CA HIS A 3 -3.44 -24.11 0.50
C HIS A 3 -2.48 -23.80 1.65
N PRO A 4 -1.26 -23.34 1.38
CA PRO A 4 -0.32 -23.00 2.44
C PRO A 4 -0.78 -21.73 3.17
N ARG A 5 -0.95 -21.83 4.48
CA ARG A 5 -1.38 -20.80 5.45
C ARG A 5 -0.39 -19.64 5.68
N TRP A 6 0.53 -19.37 4.75
CA TRP A 6 1.71 -18.53 5.03
C TRP A 6 1.64 -17.09 4.54
N PHE A 7 0.64 -16.71 3.75
CA PHE A 7 0.62 -15.38 3.12
C PHE A 7 -0.11 -14.29 3.90
N GLY A 8 -0.95 -14.64 4.87
CA GLY A 8 -1.63 -13.68 5.75
C GLY A 8 -0.72 -13.01 6.78
N ALA A 9 0.35 -13.68 7.19
CA ALA A 9 1.17 -13.28 8.33
C ALA A 9 1.99 -11.99 8.14
N ALA A 10 2.23 -11.53 6.91
CA ALA A 10 2.97 -10.30 6.67
C ALA A 10 2.11 -9.03 6.88
N LEU A 11 0.80 -9.13 6.63
CA LEU A 11 -0.18 -8.11 7.00
C LEU A 11 -0.43 -8.16 8.52
N LEU A 12 -0.40 -9.37 9.12
CA LEU A 12 -0.60 -9.66 10.54
C LEU A 12 0.38 -8.93 11.47
N ALA A 13 1.63 -8.76 11.10
CA ALA A 13 2.59 -8.06 11.96
C ALA A 13 2.24 -6.57 12.18
N ALA A 14 1.46 -5.98 11.27
CA ALA A 14 0.92 -4.63 11.43
C ALA A 14 -0.47 -4.62 12.10
N LEU A 15 -1.22 -5.73 12.04
CA LEU A 15 -2.60 -5.85 12.52
C LEU A 15 -2.72 -6.41 13.95
N ALA A 16 -1.70 -7.08 14.48
CA ALA A 16 -1.73 -7.74 15.80
C ALA A 16 -1.87 -6.79 17.01
N ALA A 17 -1.91 -5.47 16.80
CA ALA A 17 -2.09 -4.48 17.87
C ALA A 17 -3.52 -3.90 17.96
N VAL A 18 -4.47 -4.36 17.16
CA VAL A 18 -5.85 -3.85 17.23
C VAL A 18 -6.69 -4.80 18.06
N ALA A 19 -6.79 -4.48 19.35
CA ALA A 19 -7.74 -5.07 20.26
C ALA A 19 -9.17 -4.95 19.71
N SER A 20 -9.87 -6.07 19.73
CA SER A 20 -11.29 -6.31 19.60
C SER A 20 -12.20 -5.06 19.76
N LEU A 21 -12.50 -4.36 18.68
CA LEU A 21 -13.70 -3.55 18.63
C LEU A 21 -14.86 -4.46 18.23
N ALA A 22 -15.60 -4.94 19.21
CA ALA A 22 -16.89 -5.58 18.98
C ALA A 22 -17.81 -4.57 18.27
N ILE A 23 -18.04 -4.77 16.97
CA ILE A 23 -19.07 -4.03 16.24
C ILE A 23 -20.42 -4.60 16.72
N VAL A 24 -21.03 -3.93 17.69
CA VAL A 24 -22.43 -4.15 18.04
C VAL A 24 -23.25 -3.60 16.87
N ALA A 25 -23.81 -4.49 16.07
CA ALA A 25 -24.82 -4.14 15.08
C ALA A 25 -26.08 -3.67 15.81
N ALA A 26 -26.18 -2.39 16.08
CA ALA A 26 -27.39 -1.75 16.54
C ALA A 26 -28.29 -1.46 15.33
N SER A 27 -29.39 -2.15 15.23
CA SER A 27 -30.47 -1.89 14.29
C SER A 27 -30.93 -0.43 14.42
N GLY A 28 -30.82 0.37 13.37
CA GLY A 28 -31.37 1.73 13.29
C GLY A 28 -30.37 2.88 13.53
N ALA A 29 -29.09 2.62 13.74
CA ALA A 29 -28.10 3.68 13.88
C ALA A 29 -27.67 4.24 12.50
N ALA A 30 -27.54 5.56 12.42
CA ALA A 30 -26.82 6.21 11.32
C ALA A 30 -25.44 5.53 11.16
N GLY A 31 -25.01 5.29 9.92
CA GLY A 31 -23.69 4.70 9.65
C GLY A 31 -22.56 5.47 10.36
N PRO A 32 -21.36 4.92 10.49
CA PRO A 32 -20.26 5.59 11.14
C PRO A 32 -20.06 7.00 10.56
N PRO A 33 -19.68 7.99 11.38
CA PRO A 33 -19.50 9.35 10.91
C PRO A 33 -18.45 9.38 9.79
N LEU A 34 -18.70 10.20 8.77
CA LEU A 34 -17.75 10.40 7.68
C LEU A 34 -16.45 11.03 8.18
N PRO A 35 -15.30 10.67 7.62
CA PRO A 35 -14.06 11.36 7.86
C PRO A 35 -14.21 12.86 7.55
N LYS A 36 -13.47 13.69 8.27
CA LYS A 36 -13.47 15.15 8.10
C LYS A 36 -12.25 15.57 7.27
N SER A 37 -12.50 16.45 6.32
CA SER A 37 -11.44 17.06 5.51
C SER A 37 -11.00 18.39 6.11
N SER A 38 -9.68 18.61 6.21
CA SER A 38 -9.11 19.87 6.68
C SER A 38 -9.16 20.99 5.64
N ASN A 39 -9.31 20.65 4.37
CA ASN A 39 -9.45 21.63 3.28
C ASN A 39 -10.91 22.08 3.05
N GLY A 40 -11.86 21.58 3.84
CA GLY A 40 -13.28 21.92 3.76
C GLY A 40 -14.05 21.24 2.63
N ASN A 41 -13.41 20.46 1.78
CA ASN A 41 -14.09 19.72 0.72
C ASN A 41 -14.94 18.58 1.31
N PRO A 42 -16.13 18.31 0.74
CA PRO A 42 -16.97 17.20 1.20
C PRO A 42 -16.28 15.86 0.95
N VAL A 43 -16.42 14.96 1.93
CA VAL A 43 -16.01 13.57 1.80
C VAL A 43 -17.22 12.74 1.39
N GLU A 44 -17.09 11.99 0.32
CA GLU A 44 -18.13 11.14 -0.24
C GLU A 44 -17.80 9.66 -0.01
N VAL A 45 -18.78 8.83 0.36
CA VAL A 45 -18.67 7.38 0.25
C VAL A 45 -19.02 7.00 -1.18
N VAL A 46 -18.04 6.53 -1.95
CA VAL A 46 -18.22 6.13 -3.35
C VAL A 46 -18.37 4.62 -3.51
N GLY A 47 -18.12 3.84 -2.46
CA GLY A 47 -18.32 2.40 -2.45
C GLY A 47 -18.22 1.80 -1.06
N THR A 48 -18.88 0.65 -0.89
CA THR A 48 -18.76 -0.19 0.32
C THR A 48 -18.66 -1.65 -0.10
N GLY A 49 -18.10 -2.50 0.76
CA GLY A 49 -18.02 -3.94 0.55
C GLY A 49 -16.71 -4.43 -0.10
N VAL A 50 -15.62 -3.64 -0.04
CA VAL A 50 -14.27 -4.12 -0.32
C VAL A 50 -13.65 -4.61 1.00
N PRO A 51 -13.46 -5.93 1.25
CA PRO A 51 -13.19 -6.44 2.59
C PRO A 51 -11.94 -5.86 3.26
N THR A 52 -10.85 -5.77 2.53
CA THR A 52 -9.57 -5.20 3.02
C THR A 52 -8.93 -4.44 1.86
N PRO A 53 -9.33 -3.17 1.64
CA PRO A 53 -8.82 -2.41 0.52
C PRO A 53 -7.30 -2.24 0.62
N THR A 54 -6.56 -2.53 -0.44
CA THR A 54 -5.08 -2.48 -0.45
C THR A 54 -4.52 -1.50 -1.46
N ALA A 55 -5.16 -1.36 -2.62
CA ALA A 55 -4.69 -0.50 -3.70
C ALA A 55 -5.84 -0.07 -4.61
N PHE A 56 -5.62 1.01 -5.36
CA PHE A 56 -6.51 1.46 -6.42
C PHE A 56 -5.78 1.53 -7.76
N ALA A 57 -6.53 1.28 -8.85
CA ALA A 57 -6.15 1.66 -10.20
C ALA A 57 -7.35 2.26 -10.93
N PHE A 58 -7.07 3.06 -11.94
CA PHE A 58 -8.11 3.85 -12.63
C PHE A 58 -7.94 3.74 -14.13
N THR A 59 -9.06 3.59 -14.85
CA THR A 59 -9.12 3.74 -16.31
C THR A 59 -10.44 4.36 -16.72
N GLY A 60 -10.39 5.49 -17.44
CA GLY A 60 -11.59 6.27 -17.73
C GLY A 60 -12.37 6.59 -16.45
N SER A 61 -13.63 6.19 -16.40
CA SER A 61 -14.50 6.31 -15.23
C SER A 61 -14.44 5.11 -14.27
N THR A 62 -13.76 4.02 -14.65
CA THR A 62 -13.68 2.81 -13.82
C THR A 62 -12.68 2.98 -12.70
N VAL A 63 -13.12 2.67 -11.48
CA VAL A 63 -12.29 2.59 -10.28
C VAL A 63 -12.13 1.11 -9.93
N PHE A 64 -10.91 0.60 -10.01
CA PHE A 64 -10.56 -0.72 -9.48
C PHE A 64 -10.04 -0.60 -8.07
N ALA A 65 -10.53 -1.47 -7.18
CA ALA A 65 -10.05 -1.62 -5.81
C ALA A 65 -9.52 -3.04 -5.59
N GLY A 66 -8.27 -3.15 -5.19
CA GLY A 66 -7.67 -4.39 -4.75
C GLY A 66 -8.03 -4.68 -3.30
N SER A 67 -8.20 -5.94 -2.97
CA SER A 67 -8.48 -6.41 -1.61
C SER A 67 -7.53 -7.53 -1.23
N GLY A 68 -6.88 -7.37 -0.07
CA GLY A 68 -6.13 -8.41 0.60
C GLY A 68 -7.05 -9.49 1.20
N PRO A 69 -6.47 -10.49 1.89
CA PRO A 69 -7.26 -11.45 2.64
C PRO A 69 -8.03 -10.75 3.76
N ASN A 70 -9.27 -11.14 3.97
CA ASN A 70 -10.03 -10.70 5.14
C ASN A 70 -9.78 -11.70 6.28
N GLU A 71 -9.04 -11.28 7.28
CA GLU A 71 -8.65 -12.14 8.40
C GLU A 71 -9.78 -12.39 9.40
N GLU A 72 -10.69 -11.41 9.56
CA GLU A 72 -11.83 -11.55 10.47
C GLU A 72 -12.83 -12.61 9.97
N THR A 73 -13.06 -12.66 8.66
CA THR A 73 -14.01 -13.60 8.06
C THR A 73 -13.35 -14.82 7.43
N ASN A 74 -12.01 -14.92 7.42
CA ASN A 74 -11.23 -15.87 6.62
C ASN A 74 -11.65 -15.87 5.14
N GLY A 75 -12.23 -14.76 4.67
CA GLY A 75 -12.71 -14.61 3.31
C GLY A 75 -11.60 -14.25 2.33
N PRO A 76 -11.73 -14.69 1.08
CA PRO A 76 -10.82 -14.23 0.03
C PRO A 76 -11.06 -12.75 -0.25
N GLY A 77 -9.98 -11.98 -0.44
CA GLY A 77 -10.05 -10.66 -1.03
C GLY A 77 -10.42 -10.71 -2.52
N GLY A 78 -9.70 -10.00 -3.32
CA GLY A 78 -9.83 -10.02 -4.78
C GLY A 78 -9.78 -8.66 -5.43
N LEU A 79 -10.23 -8.61 -6.67
CA LEU A 79 -10.39 -7.38 -7.43
C LEU A 79 -11.87 -6.97 -7.45
N PHE A 80 -12.12 -5.69 -7.26
CA PHE A 80 -13.47 -5.10 -7.27
C PHE A 80 -13.49 -3.88 -8.20
N THR A 81 -14.63 -3.61 -8.80
CA THR A 81 -14.97 -2.27 -9.32
C THR A 81 -15.80 -1.52 -8.30
N VAL A 82 -15.67 -0.19 -8.29
CA VAL A 82 -16.39 0.68 -7.36
C VAL A 82 -17.20 1.69 -8.17
N ALA A 83 -18.51 1.60 -8.08
CA ALA A 83 -19.46 2.50 -8.72
C ALA A 83 -20.77 2.53 -7.93
N ASP A 84 -21.55 3.61 -8.03
CA ASP A 84 -22.90 3.73 -7.47
C ASP A 84 -22.97 3.35 -5.98
N ARG A 85 -21.94 3.76 -5.21
CA ARG A 85 -21.79 3.49 -3.77
C ARG A 85 -21.64 2.01 -3.41
N LYS A 86 -21.28 1.16 -4.37
CA LYS A 86 -21.15 -0.28 -4.20
C LYS A 86 -19.85 -0.78 -4.82
N ALA A 87 -19.23 -1.76 -4.16
CA ALA A 87 -18.18 -2.57 -4.74
C ALA A 87 -18.76 -3.83 -5.37
N THR A 88 -18.33 -4.13 -6.60
CA THR A 88 -18.71 -5.36 -7.30
C THR A 88 -17.46 -6.16 -7.60
N LYS A 89 -17.44 -7.42 -7.17
CA LYS A 89 -16.29 -8.31 -7.40
C LYS A 89 -16.13 -8.61 -8.88
N VAL A 90 -14.93 -8.42 -9.41
CA VAL A 90 -14.59 -8.78 -10.79
C VAL A 90 -14.37 -10.28 -10.87
N PRO A 91 -15.12 -11.00 -11.72
CA PRO A 91 -15.02 -12.46 -11.82
C PRO A 91 -13.66 -12.90 -12.40
N ASN A 92 -13.28 -14.14 -12.10
CA ASN A 92 -12.07 -14.79 -12.65
C ASN A 92 -10.79 -13.97 -12.46
N THR A 93 -10.63 -13.32 -11.31
CA THR A 93 -9.45 -12.54 -10.95
C THR A 93 -8.78 -13.12 -9.71
N PRO A 94 -7.50 -12.80 -9.45
CA PRO A 94 -6.79 -13.31 -8.29
C PRO A 94 -7.54 -13.08 -6.97
N PRO A 95 -7.56 -14.07 -6.06
CA PRO A 95 -8.31 -13.97 -4.80
C PRO A 95 -7.66 -13.05 -3.76
N ILE A 96 -6.42 -12.62 -4.00
CA ILE A 96 -5.66 -11.73 -3.14
C ILE A 96 -4.97 -10.69 -4.01
N VAL A 97 -5.14 -9.42 -3.68
CA VAL A 97 -4.53 -8.29 -4.39
C VAL A 97 -3.82 -7.39 -3.39
N PHE A 98 -2.53 -7.12 -3.59
CA PHE A 98 -1.75 -6.19 -2.78
C PHE A 98 -1.45 -4.87 -3.49
N GLY A 99 -1.27 -4.90 -4.79
CA GLY A 99 -0.99 -3.72 -5.60
C GLY A 99 -1.65 -3.78 -6.96
N LEU A 100 -1.98 -2.61 -7.49
CA LEU A 100 -2.62 -2.42 -8.78
C LEU A 100 -1.90 -1.32 -9.57
N ALA A 101 -1.74 -1.53 -10.88
CA ALA A 101 -1.26 -0.49 -11.79
C ALA A 101 -1.91 -0.67 -13.17
N TRP A 102 -2.51 0.40 -13.71
CA TRP A 102 -3.06 0.40 -15.07
C TRP A 102 -2.02 0.96 -16.04
N GLN A 103 -1.73 0.23 -17.10
CA GLN A 103 -0.78 0.64 -18.13
C GLN A 103 -1.11 -0.03 -19.46
N SER A 104 -1.18 0.75 -20.55
CA SER A 104 -1.38 0.24 -21.93
C SER A 104 -2.53 -0.75 -22.05
N ASP A 105 -3.72 -0.34 -21.58
CA ASP A 105 -4.98 -1.11 -21.59
C ASP A 105 -4.92 -2.47 -20.85
N LYS A 106 -4.00 -2.57 -19.87
CA LYS A 106 -3.88 -3.73 -19.00
C LYS A 106 -3.87 -3.31 -17.54
N LEU A 107 -4.50 -4.12 -16.71
CA LEU A 107 -4.38 -4.01 -15.26
C LEU A 107 -3.35 -5.01 -14.76
N TYR A 108 -2.29 -4.50 -14.19
CA TYR A 108 -1.27 -5.30 -13.50
C TYR A 108 -1.68 -5.46 -12.04
N VAL A 109 -1.55 -6.68 -11.54
CA VAL A 109 -2.00 -7.07 -10.20
C VAL A 109 -0.89 -7.84 -9.50
N SER A 110 -0.46 -7.38 -8.34
CA SER A 110 0.42 -8.17 -7.47
C SER A 110 -0.42 -8.99 -6.50
N THR A 111 -0.09 -10.29 -6.40
CA THR A 111 -0.84 -11.28 -5.61
C THR A 111 -0.04 -11.87 -4.45
N GLY A 112 1.08 -11.23 -4.10
CA GLY A 112 2.11 -11.79 -3.25
C GLY A 112 3.17 -12.51 -4.09
N PRO A 113 3.10 -13.83 -4.32
CA PRO A 113 4.18 -14.56 -5.02
C PRO A 113 4.27 -14.26 -6.51
N SER A 114 3.26 -13.66 -7.10
CA SER A 114 3.21 -13.40 -8.54
C SER A 114 2.70 -12.01 -8.89
N ILE A 115 2.96 -11.63 -10.13
CA ILE A 115 2.34 -10.46 -10.78
C ILE A 115 1.68 -10.99 -12.04
N VAL A 116 0.40 -10.65 -12.22
CA VAL A 116 -0.39 -10.98 -13.41
C VAL A 116 -0.77 -9.71 -14.16
N ALA A 117 -0.98 -9.81 -15.47
CA ALA A 117 -1.58 -8.79 -16.31
C ALA A 117 -2.96 -9.28 -16.76
N LEU A 118 -3.99 -8.46 -16.51
CA LEU A 118 -5.37 -8.68 -16.93
C LEU A 118 -5.63 -7.79 -18.15
N GLU A 119 -6.16 -8.37 -19.23
CA GLU A 119 -6.35 -7.71 -20.52
C GLU A 119 -7.82 -7.84 -21.00
N GLY A 120 -8.22 -6.92 -21.87
CA GLY A 120 -9.54 -6.97 -22.52
C GLY A 120 -10.69 -6.70 -21.54
N TRP A 121 -10.59 -5.61 -20.78
CA TRP A 121 -11.68 -5.14 -19.93
C TRP A 121 -12.89 -4.69 -20.74
N ASP A 122 -14.05 -5.32 -20.52
CA ASP A 122 -15.31 -5.05 -21.22
C ASP A 122 -16.32 -4.20 -20.43
N GLY A 123 -15.91 -3.77 -19.22
CA GLY A 123 -16.80 -3.07 -18.28
C GLY A 123 -17.25 -3.96 -17.11
N THR A 124 -17.13 -5.28 -17.22
CA THR A 124 -17.57 -6.26 -16.21
C THR A 124 -16.51 -7.31 -15.88
N ALA A 125 -15.71 -7.73 -16.87
CA ALA A 125 -14.71 -8.77 -16.74
C ALA A 125 -13.49 -8.50 -17.61
N PHE A 126 -12.39 -9.17 -17.30
CA PHE A 126 -11.23 -9.28 -18.18
C PHE A 126 -11.32 -10.56 -19.01
N SER A 127 -11.00 -10.45 -20.29
CA SER A 127 -11.05 -11.62 -21.20
C SER A 127 -9.83 -12.51 -21.11
N LYS A 128 -8.70 -12.00 -20.56
CA LYS A 128 -7.44 -12.73 -20.52
C LYS A 128 -6.62 -12.37 -19.26
N GLU A 129 -6.04 -13.41 -18.64
CA GLU A 129 -5.01 -13.27 -17.61
C GLU A 129 -3.69 -13.84 -18.11
N THR A 130 -2.60 -13.14 -17.87
CA THR A 130 -1.25 -13.59 -18.15
C THR A 130 -0.38 -13.43 -16.92
N VAL A 131 0.21 -14.53 -16.44
CA VAL A 131 1.23 -14.47 -15.38
C VAL A 131 2.51 -13.93 -15.99
N ILE A 132 2.88 -12.69 -15.62
CA ILE A 132 4.11 -12.06 -16.13
C ILE A 132 5.34 -12.41 -15.29
N PHE A 133 5.12 -12.66 -14.00
CA PHE A 133 6.14 -13.15 -13.08
C PHE A 133 5.50 -14.04 -12.01
N ALA A 134 6.16 -15.15 -11.71
CA ALA A 134 5.83 -15.99 -10.56
C ALA A 134 7.13 -16.49 -9.92
N SER A 135 7.26 -16.32 -8.60
CA SER A 135 8.38 -16.87 -7.86
C SER A 135 8.21 -18.36 -7.65
N THR A 136 9.22 -19.13 -8.03
CA THR A 136 9.32 -20.56 -7.69
C THR A 136 9.92 -20.80 -6.31
N ASN A 137 10.50 -19.77 -5.70
CA ASN A 137 11.08 -19.83 -4.37
C ASN A 137 9.99 -19.70 -3.31
N LYS A 138 9.68 -20.80 -2.61
CA LYS A 138 8.69 -20.84 -1.51
C LYS A 138 9.03 -19.93 -0.32
N LYS A 139 10.25 -19.41 -0.26
CA LYS A 139 10.72 -18.47 0.79
C LYS A 139 10.69 -17.03 0.33
N PHE A 140 10.27 -16.77 -0.90
CA PHE A 140 10.04 -15.43 -1.40
C PHE A 140 8.89 -14.79 -0.63
N ALA A 141 9.14 -13.63 -0.03
CA ALA A 141 8.15 -12.95 0.80
C ALA A 141 6.96 -12.40 0.00
N GLY A 142 7.13 -12.18 -1.29
CA GLY A 142 6.09 -11.68 -2.18
C GLY A 142 6.25 -10.22 -2.54
N PHE A 143 5.32 -9.77 -3.39
CA PHE A 143 5.21 -8.38 -3.81
C PHE A 143 4.10 -7.69 -3.02
N ASN A 144 4.34 -6.43 -2.66
CA ASN A 144 3.34 -5.48 -2.16
C ASN A 144 2.82 -4.60 -3.32
N GLY A 145 2.79 -3.29 -3.13
CA GLY A 145 2.41 -2.33 -4.13
C GLY A 145 3.28 -2.36 -5.39
N ILE A 146 2.67 -1.97 -6.50
CA ILE A 146 3.32 -1.88 -7.81
C ILE A 146 3.00 -0.55 -8.47
N ALA A 147 3.93 -0.03 -9.26
CA ALA A 147 3.73 1.17 -10.07
C ALA A 147 4.63 1.16 -11.31
N PHE A 148 4.18 1.79 -12.40
CA PHE A 148 5.02 2.01 -13.56
C PHE A 148 5.86 3.27 -13.42
N GLY A 149 7.15 3.15 -13.67
CA GLY A 149 8.05 4.30 -13.82
C GLY A 149 7.90 4.98 -15.18
N PRO A 150 8.41 6.21 -15.32
CA PRO A 150 8.30 6.99 -16.55
C PRO A 150 8.99 6.32 -17.76
N GLU A 151 9.93 5.41 -17.52
CA GLU A 151 10.61 4.61 -18.53
C GLU A 151 9.84 3.32 -18.91
N GLY A 152 8.61 3.12 -18.41
CA GLY A 152 7.76 1.98 -18.71
C GLY A 152 8.15 0.66 -18.01
N ARG A 153 9.05 0.71 -17.01
CA ARG A 153 9.33 -0.45 -16.16
C ARG A 153 8.33 -0.53 -15.01
N LEU A 154 7.96 -1.74 -14.66
CA LEU A 154 7.15 -2.03 -13.49
C LEU A 154 8.05 -2.12 -12.26
N TYR A 155 7.76 -1.34 -11.24
CA TYR A 155 8.40 -1.35 -9.93
C TYR A 155 7.49 -2.04 -8.92
N ALA A 156 8.10 -2.74 -7.95
CA ALA A 156 7.36 -3.42 -6.89
C ALA A 156 8.13 -3.34 -5.57
N GLY A 157 7.40 -3.07 -4.48
CA GLY A 157 7.89 -3.27 -3.12
C GLY A 157 7.87 -4.77 -2.78
N LEU A 158 8.86 -5.23 -2.02
CA LEU A 158 8.90 -6.62 -1.56
C LEU A 158 8.32 -6.73 -0.16
N SER A 159 7.39 -7.66 0.01
CA SER A 159 6.73 -7.96 1.29
C SER A 159 7.73 -8.34 2.38
N LEU A 160 7.37 -8.10 3.61
CA LEU A 160 8.07 -8.60 4.77
C LEU A 160 7.84 -10.11 4.93
N ASN A 161 8.90 -10.85 5.18
CA ASN A 161 8.78 -12.20 5.74
C ASN A 161 8.82 -12.08 7.27
N PRO A 162 7.76 -12.44 8.00
CA PRO A 162 7.65 -12.22 9.46
C PRO A 162 8.79 -12.86 10.26
N LYS A 163 9.37 -13.93 9.77
CA LYS A 163 10.55 -14.56 10.40
C LYS A 163 11.75 -13.61 10.47
N TYR A 164 11.83 -12.64 9.57
CA TYR A 164 12.95 -11.70 9.46
C TYR A 164 12.52 -10.26 9.76
N ASP A 165 11.53 -10.10 10.63
CA ASP A 165 10.97 -8.81 11.03
C ASP A 165 12.01 -7.85 11.65
N HIS A 166 12.97 -8.41 12.36
CA HIS A 166 14.04 -7.67 13.02
C HIS A 166 15.44 -8.06 12.53
N SER A 167 15.55 -8.73 11.40
CA SER A 167 16.81 -9.25 10.88
C SER A 167 16.87 -9.25 9.36
N GLN A 168 18.09 -9.41 8.84
CA GLN A 168 18.29 -9.56 7.39
C GLN A 168 17.63 -10.86 6.90
N ASN A 169 16.77 -10.75 5.91
CA ASN A 169 16.25 -11.91 5.21
C ASN A 169 17.34 -12.48 4.26
N PRO A 170 17.78 -13.73 4.44
CA PRO A 170 18.81 -14.33 3.57
C PRO A 170 18.30 -14.70 2.18
N TYR A 171 16.99 -14.73 1.98
CA TYR A 171 16.39 -15.15 0.70
C TYR A 171 16.17 -13.93 -0.21
N LYS A 172 17.15 -13.66 -1.04
CA LYS A 172 17.16 -12.50 -1.94
C LYS A 172 16.35 -12.77 -3.24
N PRO A 173 15.75 -11.70 -3.83
CA PRO A 173 15.66 -10.34 -3.33
C PRO A 173 14.65 -10.22 -2.17
N SER A 174 14.93 -9.36 -1.21
CA SER A 174 14.09 -9.10 -0.05
C SER A 174 14.37 -7.72 0.54
N GLN A 175 13.42 -7.17 1.29
CA GLN A 175 13.60 -5.91 1.99
C GLN A 175 14.05 -4.78 1.03
N ALA A 176 13.44 -4.75 -0.14
CA ALA A 176 13.90 -3.97 -1.28
C ALA A 176 12.74 -3.53 -2.18
N VAL A 177 13.03 -2.57 -3.04
CA VAL A 177 12.25 -2.29 -4.24
C VAL A 177 12.96 -2.91 -5.43
N VAL A 178 12.20 -3.63 -6.23
CA VAL A 178 12.66 -4.22 -7.50
C VAL A 178 12.01 -3.55 -8.69
N SER A 179 12.62 -3.68 -9.88
CA SER A 179 11.96 -3.31 -11.14
C SER A 179 12.16 -4.38 -12.20
N MET A 180 11.19 -4.50 -13.12
CA MET A 180 11.21 -5.43 -14.24
C MET A 180 10.55 -4.78 -15.47
N THR A 181 10.67 -5.39 -16.63
CA THR A 181 9.87 -4.96 -17.78
C THR A 181 8.39 -5.24 -17.56
N ALA A 182 7.50 -4.61 -18.33
CA ALA A 182 6.07 -4.92 -18.31
C ALA A 182 5.73 -6.39 -18.60
N ALA A 183 6.66 -7.12 -19.24
CA ALA A 183 6.57 -8.57 -19.49
C ALA A 183 7.22 -9.42 -18.38
N GLY A 184 7.56 -8.84 -17.23
CA GLY A 184 8.15 -9.54 -16.08
C GLY A 184 9.62 -9.96 -16.24
N LYS A 185 10.29 -9.53 -17.31
CA LYS A 185 11.68 -9.90 -17.58
C LYS A 185 12.68 -8.91 -16.98
N GLY A 186 13.91 -9.37 -16.76
CA GLY A 186 15.02 -8.52 -16.30
C GLY A 186 14.74 -7.86 -14.95
N MET A 187 14.22 -8.65 -14.00
CA MET A 187 14.04 -8.19 -12.61
C MET A 187 15.39 -7.83 -12.00
N ARG A 188 15.46 -6.66 -11.38
CA ARG A 188 16.65 -6.17 -10.68
C ARG A 188 16.26 -5.44 -9.40
N VAL A 189 17.12 -5.50 -8.41
CA VAL A 189 17.01 -4.65 -7.20
C VAL A 189 17.30 -3.21 -7.61
N VAL A 190 16.46 -2.29 -7.19
CA VAL A 190 16.62 -0.84 -7.39
C VAL A 190 17.24 -0.24 -6.15
N ALA A 191 16.62 -0.45 -4.99
CA ALA A 191 17.10 0.01 -3.69
C ALA A 191 16.78 -1.06 -2.64
N GLU A 192 17.56 -1.13 -1.58
CA GLU A 192 17.42 -2.14 -0.53
C GLU A 192 17.52 -1.53 0.88
N GLY A 193 17.50 -2.39 1.90
CA GLY A 193 17.60 -1.96 3.29
C GLY A 193 16.33 -1.31 3.83
N MET A 194 15.18 -1.69 3.30
CA MET A 194 13.86 -1.27 3.77
C MET A 194 13.18 -2.45 4.47
N ARG A 195 12.64 -2.26 5.69
CA ARG A 195 11.99 -3.37 6.40
C ARG A 195 10.78 -3.89 5.62
N GLN A 196 9.85 -3.02 5.30
CA GLN A 196 8.63 -3.36 4.58
C GLN A 196 8.23 -2.22 3.63
N PRO A 197 8.79 -2.16 2.42
CA PRO A 197 8.31 -1.25 1.38
C PRO A 197 6.90 -1.69 0.97
N PHE A 198 5.89 -0.82 1.21
CA PHE A 198 4.49 -1.21 1.07
C PHE A 198 3.90 -0.74 -0.26
N GLN A 199 3.70 0.55 -0.45
CA GLN A 199 3.17 1.12 -1.69
C GLN A 199 4.15 2.10 -2.32
N LEU A 200 4.02 2.31 -3.63
CA LEU A 200 4.91 3.19 -4.39
C LEU A 200 4.10 4.13 -5.29
N ASN A 201 4.66 5.33 -5.47
CA ASN A 201 4.10 6.31 -6.38
C ASN A 201 5.22 7.12 -7.04
N PHE A 202 5.01 7.50 -8.29
CA PHE A 202 5.89 8.40 -9.03
C PHE A 202 5.24 9.79 -9.11
N PRO A 203 5.63 10.76 -8.28
CA PRO A 203 5.19 12.13 -8.44
C PRO A 203 5.56 12.68 -9.81
N LYS A 204 4.78 13.61 -10.32
CA LYS A 204 5.00 14.21 -11.65
C LYS A 204 6.45 14.72 -11.78
N GLY A 205 7.16 14.24 -12.80
CA GLY A 205 8.56 14.61 -13.08
C GLY A 205 9.59 13.83 -12.24
N SER A 206 9.19 12.98 -11.30
CA SER A 206 10.12 12.11 -10.59
C SER A 206 10.56 10.93 -11.47
N LYS A 207 11.87 10.66 -11.50
CA LYS A 207 12.44 9.49 -12.17
C LYS A 207 12.37 8.24 -11.30
N TYR A 208 12.17 8.40 -9.99
CA TYR A 208 12.22 7.32 -9.01
C TYR A 208 10.98 7.32 -8.13
N PRO A 209 10.51 6.16 -7.69
CA PRO A 209 9.31 6.11 -6.86
C PRO A 209 9.58 6.58 -5.44
N TYR A 210 8.58 7.27 -4.88
CA TYR A 210 8.42 7.44 -3.45
C TYR A 210 7.73 6.19 -2.90
N VAL A 211 8.24 5.66 -1.80
CA VAL A 211 7.82 4.37 -1.25
C VAL A 211 7.54 4.53 0.24
N THR A 212 6.38 4.08 0.67
CA THR A 212 6.06 3.98 2.10
C THR A 212 6.78 2.78 2.70
N VAL A 213 7.46 3.00 3.82
CA VAL A 213 8.20 1.95 4.53
C VAL A 213 7.78 1.93 5.99
N LEU A 214 7.26 0.78 6.43
CA LEU A 214 6.88 0.58 7.81
C LEU A 214 8.14 0.27 8.64
N GLY A 215 8.35 1.06 9.68
CA GLY A 215 9.36 0.85 10.70
C GLY A 215 9.09 -0.41 11.54
N GLN A 216 10.00 -0.74 12.43
CA GLN A 216 9.86 -1.89 13.32
C GLN A 216 9.50 -1.45 14.74
N ASP A 217 8.77 -2.30 15.45
CA ASP A 217 8.55 -2.17 16.88
C ASP A 217 9.69 -2.84 17.63
N LYS A 218 10.58 -2.07 18.25
CA LYS A 218 11.71 -2.62 18.97
C LYS A 218 11.81 -2.05 20.37
N GLY A 219 11.44 -2.87 21.37
CA GLY A 219 11.85 -2.70 22.75
C GLY A 219 11.66 -1.31 23.36
N GLY A 220 10.50 -0.67 23.18
CA GLY A 220 10.18 0.65 23.74
C GLY A 220 10.87 1.84 23.04
N LYS A 221 11.65 1.59 22.00
CA LYS A 221 12.22 2.61 21.11
C LYS A 221 11.73 2.31 19.70
N ALA A 222 10.55 2.80 19.38
CA ALA A 222 10.05 2.69 18.02
C ALA A 222 10.86 3.61 17.10
N PRO A 223 11.45 3.10 16.03
CA PRO A 223 12.00 3.93 14.97
C PRO A 223 10.89 4.68 14.25
N ASN A 224 11.26 5.77 13.58
CA ASN A 224 10.37 6.48 12.70
C ASN A 224 9.92 5.56 11.56
N ASP A 225 8.68 5.70 11.15
CA ASP A 225 8.23 5.25 9.85
C ASP A 225 8.78 6.18 8.77
N GLU A 226 8.83 5.73 7.51
CA GLU A 226 9.62 6.42 6.50
C GLU A 226 8.91 6.52 5.15
N ILE A 227 9.22 7.58 4.41
CA ILE A 227 9.03 7.61 2.97
C ILE A 227 10.42 7.75 2.32
N VAL A 228 10.79 6.76 1.52
CA VAL A 228 12.06 6.74 0.81
C VAL A 228 11.88 7.04 -0.67
N VAL A 229 12.93 7.51 -1.34
CA VAL A 229 12.97 7.62 -2.82
C VAL A 229 13.86 6.52 -3.35
N ALA A 230 13.28 5.44 -3.86
CA ALA A 230 14.04 4.26 -4.26
C ALA A 230 14.88 4.52 -5.53
N LYS A 231 16.08 5.07 -5.36
CA LYS A 231 17.07 5.31 -6.44
C LYS A 231 17.99 4.09 -6.61
N PRO A 232 18.48 3.83 -7.82
CA PRO A 232 19.39 2.73 -8.07
C PRO A 232 20.63 2.75 -7.15
N GLY A 233 20.88 1.62 -6.48
CA GLY A 233 22.04 1.42 -5.63
C GLY A 233 21.93 1.97 -4.21
N GLN A 234 20.83 2.62 -3.85
CA GLN A 234 20.62 3.09 -2.47
C GLN A 234 20.33 1.95 -1.51
N ASN A 235 20.83 2.11 -0.27
CA ASN A 235 20.61 1.20 0.85
C ASN A 235 20.22 2.00 2.11
N TYR A 236 18.99 1.80 2.58
CA TYR A 236 18.41 2.50 3.74
C TYR A 236 18.76 1.87 5.09
N GLY A 237 19.52 0.77 5.08
CA GLY A 237 20.25 0.26 6.24
C GLY A 237 19.54 -0.81 7.07
N PHE A 238 18.24 -1.07 6.90
CA PHE A 238 17.57 -2.12 7.67
C PHE A 238 18.24 -3.50 7.44
N PRO A 239 18.48 -4.31 8.48
CA PRO A 239 18.12 -4.14 9.88
C PRO A 239 19.22 -3.47 10.74
N THR A 240 20.36 -3.14 10.15
CA THR A 240 21.52 -2.58 10.89
C THR A 240 21.26 -1.16 11.37
N CYS A 241 20.64 -0.34 10.50
CA CYS A 241 20.19 1.00 10.81
C CYS A 241 18.66 1.01 11.03
N THR A 242 18.26 1.64 12.13
CA THR A 242 16.86 1.98 12.39
C THR A 242 16.81 3.43 12.81
N TRP A 243 16.14 4.24 12.01
CA TRP A 243 16.10 5.69 12.18
C TRP A 243 15.24 6.09 13.37
N ILE A 244 15.89 6.62 14.43
CA ILE A 244 15.22 7.12 15.64
C ILE A 244 15.55 8.60 15.80
N LEU A 245 14.58 9.48 15.54
CA LEU A 245 14.75 10.90 15.69
C LEU A 245 14.38 11.38 17.11
N PRO A 246 15.03 12.45 17.61
CA PRO A 246 16.07 13.26 16.97
C PRO A 246 17.48 12.64 17.02
N LYS A 247 17.65 11.48 17.64
CA LYS A 247 18.95 10.81 17.80
C LYS A 247 19.13 9.80 16.67
N GLN A 248 19.93 10.17 15.69
CA GLN A 248 20.41 9.23 14.69
C GLN A 248 21.36 8.22 15.35
N GLU A 249 21.12 6.94 15.20
CA GLU A 249 22.02 5.90 15.69
C GLU A 249 23.34 5.93 14.91
N LYS A 250 24.48 5.73 15.60
CA LYS A 250 25.81 5.61 14.95
C LYS A 250 25.84 4.53 13.86
N ALA A 251 24.99 3.50 14.02
CA ALA A 251 24.82 2.42 13.06
C ALA A 251 24.27 2.89 11.69
N CYS A 252 23.64 4.06 11.61
CA CYS A 252 23.12 4.60 10.35
C CYS A 252 24.17 5.33 9.51
N LYS A 253 25.38 5.51 10.03
CA LYS A 253 26.47 6.13 9.27
C LYS A 253 26.83 5.30 8.03
N GLY A 254 26.70 5.89 6.85
CA GLY A 254 27.01 5.25 5.57
C GLY A 254 25.82 4.61 4.87
N PHE A 255 24.63 4.67 5.46
CA PHE A 255 23.38 4.34 4.79
C PHE A 255 22.68 5.60 4.23
N ASP A 256 21.81 5.40 3.25
CA ASP A 256 21.03 6.48 2.65
C ASP A 256 19.92 6.91 3.60
N GLU A 257 19.70 8.22 3.70
CA GLU A 257 18.66 8.79 4.56
C GLU A 257 17.30 8.78 3.85
N PRO A 258 16.20 8.41 4.55
CA PRO A 258 14.84 8.59 4.05
C PRO A 258 14.54 10.04 3.63
N ALA A 259 13.70 10.20 2.61
CA ALA A 259 13.30 11.52 2.15
C ALA A 259 12.39 12.25 3.15
N ILE A 260 11.56 11.48 3.88
CA ILE A 260 10.63 12.00 4.88
C ILE A 260 10.57 11.01 6.03
N PHE A 261 10.71 11.52 7.25
CA PHE A 261 10.43 10.76 8.46
C PHE A 261 8.99 11.03 8.93
N LEU A 262 8.30 9.96 9.24
CA LEU A 262 6.98 9.98 9.85
C LEU A 262 7.10 9.62 11.33
N PRO A 263 6.13 9.98 12.18
CA PRO A 263 6.14 9.56 13.57
C PRO A 263 6.24 8.03 13.69
N PRO A 264 6.89 7.52 14.75
CA PRO A 264 6.86 6.09 15.05
C PRO A 264 5.45 5.54 15.13
N HIS A 265 5.23 4.33 14.64
CA HIS A 265 3.93 3.63 14.62
C HIS A 265 2.82 4.35 13.82
N SER A 266 3.15 5.30 12.96
CA SER A 266 2.15 5.89 12.07
C SER A 266 1.65 4.91 11.01
N SER A 267 2.48 3.92 10.69
CA SER A 267 2.21 2.82 9.74
C SER A 267 1.74 3.34 8.38
N PRO A 268 2.63 3.96 7.59
CA PRO A 268 2.28 4.50 6.27
C PRO A 268 1.99 3.37 5.29
N MET A 269 0.80 3.41 4.69
CA MET A 269 0.30 2.40 3.77
C MET A 269 0.26 2.91 2.34
N GLY A 270 -0.90 3.35 1.86
CA GLY A 270 -1.09 3.86 0.51
C GLY A 270 -0.39 5.20 0.29
N ILE A 271 0.07 5.44 -0.94
CA ILE A 271 0.70 6.69 -1.35
C ILE A 271 0.24 7.08 -2.76
N GLY A 272 -0.09 8.36 -2.93
CA GLY A 272 -0.42 8.96 -4.22
C GLY A 272 0.10 10.39 -4.31
N SER A 273 0.01 11.01 -5.48
CA SER A 273 0.46 12.40 -5.63
C SER A 273 -0.35 13.20 -6.65
N ILE A 274 -0.45 14.50 -6.40
CA ILE A 274 -0.92 15.50 -7.37
C ILE A 274 0.18 16.57 -7.49
N GLY A 275 0.78 16.66 -8.66
CA GLY A 275 1.97 17.48 -8.82
C GLY A 275 3.10 17.05 -7.87
N ASN A 276 3.55 17.96 -7.02
CA ASN A 276 4.59 17.71 -6.01
C ASN A 276 4.02 17.47 -4.60
N THR A 277 2.71 17.38 -4.45
CA THR A 277 2.07 17.05 -3.18
C THR A 277 1.86 15.55 -3.09
N LEU A 278 2.39 14.93 -2.05
CA LEU A 278 2.17 13.54 -1.67
C LEU A 278 0.96 13.46 -0.75
N TYR A 279 0.18 12.40 -0.91
CA TYR A 279 -0.90 11.99 -0.03
C TYR A 279 -0.60 10.59 0.47
N VAL A 280 -0.66 10.38 1.77
CA VAL A 280 -0.30 9.11 2.40
C VAL A 280 -1.37 8.71 3.40
N SER A 281 -1.87 7.48 3.30
CA SER A 281 -2.72 6.90 4.33
C SER A 281 -1.86 6.35 5.47
N LEU A 282 -2.22 6.70 6.69
CA LEU A 282 -1.56 6.26 7.92
C LEU A 282 -2.52 5.37 8.70
N PHE A 283 -2.19 4.09 8.81
CA PHE A 283 -3.02 3.07 9.47
C PHE A 283 -3.32 3.43 10.92
N SER A 284 -2.30 3.85 11.66
CA SER A 284 -2.42 4.25 13.08
C SER A 284 -2.45 5.76 13.26
N GLY A 285 -2.03 6.53 12.24
CA GLY A 285 -1.98 7.98 12.28
C GLY A 285 -0.84 8.55 13.12
N THR A 286 -0.84 9.87 13.27
CA THR A 286 0.19 10.62 14.04
C THR A 286 -0.16 10.78 15.53
N GLY A 287 -0.97 9.87 16.10
CA GLY A 287 -1.37 9.86 17.51
C GLY A 287 -2.83 10.25 17.79
N LYS A 288 -3.62 10.49 16.74
CA LYS A 288 -5.06 10.83 16.86
C LYS A 288 -5.98 9.82 16.15
N GLY A 289 -5.45 8.64 15.83
CA GLY A 289 -6.13 7.59 15.07
C GLY A 289 -5.83 7.64 13.57
N PRO A 290 -6.44 6.75 12.79
CA PRO A 290 -6.21 6.63 11.36
C PRO A 290 -6.47 7.93 10.61
N GLU A 291 -5.59 8.27 9.68
CA GLU A 291 -5.69 9.54 8.94
C GLU A 291 -5.07 9.45 7.54
N VAL A 292 -5.38 10.42 6.71
CA VAL A 292 -4.61 10.73 5.50
C VAL A 292 -3.88 12.03 5.72
N VAL A 293 -2.59 12.04 5.45
CA VAL A 293 -1.77 13.24 5.50
C VAL A 293 -1.40 13.72 4.10
N GLU A 294 -1.22 15.02 3.96
CA GLU A 294 -0.61 15.65 2.79
C GLU A 294 0.74 16.26 3.15
N MET A 295 1.66 16.27 2.20
CA MET A 295 2.98 16.89 2.37
C MET A 295 3.61 17.19 1.01
N SER A 296 4.54 18.13 0.94
CA SER A 296 5.41 18.24 -0.22
C SER A 296 6.43 17.09 -0.22
N THR A 297 7.09 16.84 -1.33
CA THR A 297 8.13 15.80 -1.47
C THR A 297 9.34 15.97 -0.53
N LYS A 298 9.40 17.07 0.23
CA LYS A 298 10.42 17.38 1.25
C LYS A 298 9.81 18.03 2.50
N GLY A 299 8.49 18.02 2.60
CA GLY A 299 7.77 18.73 3.67
C GLY A 299 7.37 17.82 4.82
N GLN A 300 6.93 18.49 5.89
CA GLN A 300 6.34 17.79 7.03
C GLN A 300 4.89 17.36 6.72
N PRO A 301 4.43 16.21 7.24
CA PRO A 301 3.06 15.76 7.07
C PRO A 301 2.08 16.68 7.80
N ARG A 302 0.95 16.95 7.14
CA ARG A 302 -0.20 17.67 7.73
C ARG A 302 -1.45 16.83 7.53
N PRO A 303 -2.31 16.67 8.55
CA PRO A 303 -3.57 15.96 8.41
C PRO A 303 -4.44 16.57 7.31
N LEU A 304 -4.92 15.74 6.39
CA LEU A 304 -5.91 16.08 5.37
C LEU A 304 -7.28 15.48 5.70
N LEU A 305 -7.33 14.18 5.99
CA LEU A 305 -8.54 13.48 6.41
C LEU A 305 -8.33 12.84 7.77
N THR A 306 -9.29 13.03 8.68
CA THR A 306 -9.25 12.49 10.05
C THR A 306 -10.63 11.96 10.47
N GLY A 307 -10.67 11.19 11.55
CA GLY A 307 -11.93 10.69 12.11
C GLY A 307 -12.49 9.48 11.37
N PHE A 308 -11.63 8.65 10.77
CA PHE A 308 -12.02 7.35 10.24
C PHE A 308 -12.47 6.41 11.35
N ALA A 309 -13.49 5.61 11.06
CA ALA A 309 -14.01 4.61 11.99
C ALA A 309 -13.09 3.39 12.13
N ALA A 310 -12.23 3.15 11.16
CA ALA A 310 -11.28 2.04 11.11
C ALA A 310 -9.98 2.45 10.43
N PRO A 311 -8.90 1.68 10.61
CA PRO A 311 -7.62 1.91 9.94
C PRO A 311 -7.73 2.04 8.44
N VAL A 312 -6.95 2.98 7.86
CA VAL A 312 -6.90 3.25 6.43
C VAL A 312 -5.68 2.59 5.81
N ILE A 313 -5.88 1.89 4.68
CA ILE A 313 -4.81 1.18 3.98
C ILE A 313 -4.66 1.72 2.55
N ALA A 314 -5.70 1.53 1.71
CA ALA A 314 -5.62 1.90 0.32
C ALA A 314 -5.68 3.41 0.14
N LEU A 315 -4.84 3.94 -0.75
CA LEU A 315 -4.92 5.30 -1.24
C LEU A 315 -4.59 5.32 -2.73
N GLY A 316 -5.36 6.08 -3.49
CA GLY A 316 -5.13 6.34 -4.90
C GLY A 316 -5.53 7.76 -5.28
N VAL A 317 -5.01 8.25 -6.37
CA VAL A 317 -5.31 9.59 -6.87
C VAL A 317 -5.78 9.49 -8.31
N ASN A 318 -6.90 10.11 -8.62
CA ASN A 318 -7.45 10.19 -9.97
C ASN A 318 -8.16 11.53 -10.20
N GLN A 319 -7.85 12.20 -11.30
CA GLN A 319 -8.51 13.43 -11.75
C GLN A 319 -8.69 14.49 -10.64
N GLY A 320 -7.63 14.73 -9.86
CA GLY A 320 -7.63 15.73 -8.79
C GLY A 320 -8.36 15.30 -7.51
N SER A 321 -8.85 14.08 -7.45
CA SER A 321 -9.49 13.49 -6.26
C SER A 321 -8.63 12.41 -5.64
N ILE A 322 -8.73 12.27 -4.33
CA ILE A 322 -8.09 11.25 -3.53
C ILE A 322 -9.15 10.20 -3.19
N TYR A 323 -8.82 8.94 -3.42
CA TYR A 323 -9.62 7.77 -3.05
C TYR A 323 -8.94 7.07 -1.88
N VAL A 324 -9.71 6.72 -0.86
CA VAL A 324 -9.19 6.11 0.37
C VAL A 324 -10.07 4.92 0.76
N GLY A 325 -9.44 3.81 1.10
CA GLY A 325 -10.13 2.62 1.60
C GLY A 325 -9.75 2.31 3.04
N ASP A 326 -10.74 2.09 3.89
CA ASP A 326 -10.55 1.68 5.28
C ASP A 326 -10.99 0.22 5.55
N LEU A 327 -10.65 -0.30 6.71
CA LEU A 327 -10.98 -1.68 7.10
C LEU A 327 -12.46 -1.95 7.35
N THR A 328 -13.34 -0.93 7.34
CA THR A 328 -14.80 -1.18 7.27
C THR A 328 -15.24 -1.66 5.90
N GLY A 329 -14.35 -1.61 4.90
CA GLY A 329 -14.66 -1.90 3.50
C GLY A 329 -15.28 -0.71 2.76
N SER A 330 -15.22 0.48 3.36
CA SER A 330 -15.70 1.71 2.76
C SER A 330 -14.63 2.36 1.90
N ILE A 331 -15.06 2.91 0.77
CA ILE A 331 -14.21 3.69 -0.13
C ILE A 331 -14.71 5.13 -0.11
N TYR A 332 -13.85 6.03 0.29
CA TYR A 332 -14.10 7.46 0.35
C TYR A 332 -13.44 8.18 -0.83
N LYS A 333 -14.04 9.28 -1.23
CA LYS A 333 -13.48 10.21 -2.23
C LYS A 333 -13.55 11.63 -1.69
N VAL A 334 -12.49 12.38 -1.92
CA VAL A 334 -12.43 13.81 -1.60
C VAL A 334 -11.64 14.54 -2.68
N ALA A 335 -12.04 15.77 -3.05
CA ALA A 335 -11.22 16.62 -3.89
C ALA A 335 -9.97 17.08 -3.10
N ALA A 336 -8.82 17.07 -3.76
CA ALA A 336 -7.56 17.48 -3.12
C ALA A 336 -7.47 18.99 -2.87
N LYS A 337 -8.17 19.78 -3.67
CA LYS A 337 -8.25 21.27 -3.59
C LYS A 337 -9.65 21.73 -3.90
#